data_e25590b753f4f588a2f206282b8370e2
#
_entry.id   e25590b753f4f588a2f206282b8370e2
#
_cell.length_a   1.000
_cell.length_b   1.000
_cell.length_c   1.000
_cell.angle_alpha   90.00
_cell.angle_beta   90.00
_cell.angle_gamma   90.00
#
_symmetry.space_group_name_H-M   'P 1'
#
loop_
_entity.id
_entity.type
_entity.pdbx_description
1 polymer ?
#
loop_
_entity_poly.entity_id
_entity_poly.type
_entity_poly.pdbx_seq_one_letter_code
_entity_poly.pdbx_strand_id
1 'polypeptide(L)'
;MSETVKEICQPTESGSPPAEWDNDHSRQADSENIRYANTFQIPGKDSDQTPAQESDCPSSGRKYRNGRHVIKGVNDLATCYPAVAATWHPTKNDDLQPSDVLPGSHRSVWWICEHGHEWQAQIKSRVSGSGCPVCANRMVLAGVNDLATISPELARQWHPTKNGDLTPRDVLAGSRRKVWWICEHGHEWQADVSSRNHGTGCPVCAGKKVISGENDFASQYPELARQWHPTKNGSLRPDQVTPSSNKKVWWICDKGHEYQAVIASRTRRHGGCPYCQNVKVLSGFNDLATKYPKIAAEWHPTKNGDLTPDQVLPGSRRRVWWQCKNGHSWEAVVYSRTGAQNSGCPVCTGYAVGKRRARYAQNFEEMEKRE
;
A
#
# COMPACT_ATOMS: atom_id res chain seq x y z
N MET A 1 -63.56 -19.19 -29.20
CA MET A 1 -63.70 -17.75 -29.45
C MET A 1 -62.65 -17.10 -28.62
N SER A 2 -61.69 -16.55 -29.05
CA SER A 2 -60.90 -16.06 -30.20
C SER A 2 -59.46 -15.91 -29.74
N GLU A 3 -58.54 -16.55 -30.37
CA GLU A 3 -57.57 -15.97 -31.32
C GLU A 3 -56.70 -14.88 -30.72
N THR A 4 -55.46 -15.23 -30.45
CA THR A 4 -54.28 -15.12 -31.30
C THR A 4 -53.84 -13.68 -31.54
N VAL A 5 -52.63 -13.36 -31.18
CA VAL A 5 -51.62 -12.92 -32.18
C VAL A 5 -50.19 -13.08 -31.57
N LYS A 6 -49.41 -13.90 -32.25
CA LYS A 6 -47.95 -13.93 -32.17
C LYS A 6 -47.43 -12.76 -32.98
N GLU A 7 -46.54 -11.93 -32.39
CA GLU A 7 -45.65 -11.12 -33.20
C GLU A 7 -44.18 -11.52 -32.96
N ILE A 8 -43.61 -12.02 -34.03
CA ILE A 8 -42.23 -12.39 -34.25
C ILE A 8 -41.47 -11.10 -34.54
N CYS A 9 -40.52 -10.72 -33.74
CA CYS A 9 -39.49 -9.76 -34.14
C CYS A 9 -38.22 -10.50 -34.49
N GLN A 10 -37.84 -10.45 -35.78
CA GLN A 10 -36.58 -10.90 -36.34
C GLN A 10 -35.44 -9.93 -35.94
N PRO A 11 -34.20 -10.41 -35.86
CA PRO A 11 -33.04 -9.56 -35.58
C PRO A 11 -32.60 -8.80 -36.84
N THR A 12 -32.38 -7.50 -36.72
CA THR A 12 -31.70 -6.68 -37.73
C THR A 12 -30.19 -6.77 -37.49
N GLU A 13 -29.52 -7.18 -38.55
CA GLU A 13 -28.08 -7.16 -38.71
C GLU A 13 -27.52 -5.74 -38.79
N SER A 14 -26.21 -5.66 -38.50
CA SER A 14 -25.25 -4.58 -38.80
C SER A 14 -25.12 -3.43 -37.79
N GLY A 15 -24.15 -3.60 -36.94
CA GLY A 15 -23.50 -2.53 -36.19
C GLY A 15 -22.08 -2.97 -35.85
N SER A 16 -21.10 -2.47 -36.58
CA SER A 16 -19.66 -2.69 -36.36
C SER A 16 -19.23 -2.40 -34.92
N PRO A 17 -18.23 -3.12 -34.39
CA PRO A 17 -17.73 -2.84 -33.04
C PRO A 17 -17.03 -1.48 -33.03
N PRO A 18 -17.17 -0.72 -31.94
CA PRO A 18 -16.40 0.51 -31.78
C PRO A 18 -14.94 0.19 -31.49
N ALA A 19 -14.11 1.08 -32.02
CA ALA A 19 -12.67 1.10 -32.09
C ALA A 19 -11.93 0.65 -30.82
N GLU A 20 -10.80 0.04 -31.12
CA GLU A 20 -9.67 -0.24 -30.25
C GLU A 20 -9.43 0.86 -29.21
N TRP A 21 -9.49 0.47 -27.95
CA TRP A 21 -8.94 1.26 -26.87
C TRP A 21 -7.44 1.02 -26.84
N ASP A 22 -6.71 1.96 -27.41
CA ASP A 22 -5.26 2.07 -27.28
C ASP A 22 -4.87 2.06 -25.80
N ASN A 23 -4.24 0.97 -25.40
CA ASN A 23 -3.54 0.80 -24.14
C ASN A 23 -2.16 1.49 -24.22
N ASP A 24 -2.13 2.82 -24.34
CA ASP A 24 -0.90 3.58 -24.13
C ASP A 24 -1.13 4.74 -23.16
N HIS A 25 -1.40 4.40 -21.91
CA HIS A 25 -1.26 5.32 -20.78
C HIS A 25 -0.46 4.66 -19.66
N SER A 26 0.68 4.09 -20.02
CA SER A 26 1.77 3.88 -19.10
C SER A 26 2.75 5.03 -19.23
N ARG A 27 2.39 6.23 -18.77
CA ARG A 27 3.34 7.28 -18.37
C ARG A 27 2.57 8.39 -17.66
N GLN A 28 3.06 8.70 -16.46
CA GLN A 28 2.80 9.95 -15.74
C GLN A 28 1.36 10.13 -15.23
N ALA A 29 0.96 9.29 -14.26
CA ALA A 29 0.31 9.86 -13.11
C ALA A 29 1.43 10.56 -12.34
N ASP A 30 1.73 11.77 -12.75
CA ASP A 30 2.35 12.75 -11.86
C ASP A 30 1.50 12.74 -10.60
N SER A 31 2.09 12.16 -9.58
CA SER A 31 1.69 12.39 -8.22
C SER A 31 1.92 13.87 -7.95
N GLU A 32 1.04 14.71 -8.45
CA GLU A 32 0.74 15.95 -7.77
C GLU A 32 0.19 15.53 -6.41
N ASN A 33 1.12 15.18 -5.54
CA ASN A 33 1.00 15.42 -4.14
C ASN A 33 0.53 16.87 -4.05
N ILE A 34 -0.76 17.09 -4.02
CA ILE A 34 -1.35 18.24 -3.42
C ILE A 34 -0.98 18.07 -1.94
N ARG A 35 0.27 18.35 -1.66
CA ARG A 35 0.66 18.88 -0.37
C ARG A 35 -0.21 20.12 -0.24
N TYR A 36 -1.35 19.98 0.42
CA TYR A 36 -1.89 21.09 1.16
C TYR A 36 -0.77 21.45 2.13
N ALA A 37 0.13 22.26 1.60
CA ALA A 37 0.99 23.06 2.41
C ALA A 37 0.03 23.82 3.33
N ASN A 38 -0.09 23.34 4.56
CA ASN A 38 -0.35 24.20 5.69
C ASN A 38 0.81 25.19 5.75
N THR A 39 0.90 26.04 4.74
CA THR A 39 1.65 27.28 4.80
C THR A 39 0.79 28.32 5.54
N PHE A 40 0.34 27.98 6.75
CA PHE A 40 0.49 28.93 7.79
C PHE A 40 1.99 28.93 8.11
N GLN A 41 2.72 29.70 7.34
CA GLN A 41 4.03 30.16 7.76
C GLN A 41 3.81 30.77 9.13
N ILE A 42 4.20 30.01 10.15
CA ILE A 42 4.66 30.64 11.38
C ILE A 42 5.73 31.59 10.88
N PRO A 43 5.58 32.93 11.07
CA PRO A 43 6.66 33.87 10.76
C PRO A 43 7.91 33.25 11.36
N GLY A 44 8.95 33.13 10.53
CA GLY A 44 10.17 32.44 10.90
C GLY A 44 10.55 32.83 12.31
N LYS A 45 10.97 31.87 13.09
CA LYS A 45 11.87 32.16 14.19
C LYS A 45 13.07 32.79 13.53
N ASP A 46 13.03 34.11 13.42
CA ASP A 46 14.25 34.90 13.32
C ASP A 46 15.05 34.53 14.54
N SER A 47 16.07 33.74 14.34
CA SER A 47 16.98 33.21 15.34
C SER A 47 17.89 34.34 15.94
N ASP A 48 17.46 35.59 15.82
CA ASP A 48 18.26 36.74 16.25
C ASP A 48 17.49 37.78 17.07
N GLN A 49 16.26 37.41 17.54
CA GLN A 49 15.70 38.11 18.69
C GLN A 49 15.94 37.23 19.92
N THR A 50 17.05 37.48 20.57
CA THR A 50 17.24 37.15 22.00
C THR A 50 15.95 37.53 22.72
N PRO A 51 15.21 36.55 23.33
CA PRO A 51 14.09 36.93 24.19
C PRO A 51 14.63 37.87 25.25
N ALA A 52 14.03 39.05 25.37
CA ALA A 52 14.33 39.97 26.45
C ALA A 52 14.42 39.11 27.72
N GLN A 53 15.55 39.21 28.40
CA GLN A 53 15.94 38.39 29.52
C GLN A 53 14.81 38.31 30.54
N GLU A 54 14.15 37.14 30.65
CA GLU A 54 13.22 36.79 31.73
C GLU A 54 13.89 36.81 33.11
N SER A 55 15.16 37.29 33.20
CA SER A 55 16.00 37.20 34.40
C SER A 55 15.74 38.24 35.49
N ASP A 56 14.93 39.26 35.23
CA ASP A 56 14.79 40.37 36.17
C ASP A 56 13.46 40.45 36.90
N CYS A 57 12.53 39.54 36.67
CA CYS A 57 11.32 39.50 37.48
C CYS A 57 11.62 38.90 38.86
N PRO A 58 11.38 39.65 39.95
CA PRO A 58 11.73 39.25 41.34
C PRO A 58 11.09 37.89 41.78
N SER A 59 10.16 37.34 41.03
CA SER A 59 9.50 36.08 41.35
C SER A 59 10.38 34.82 41.16
N SER A 60 11.53 34.88 40.46
CA SER A 60 12.44 33.73 40.26
C SER A 60 13.58 33.65 41.28
N GLY A 61 13.77 34.63 42.14
CA GLY A 61 14.86 34.69 43.13
C GLY A 61 14.41 34.61 44.59
N ARG A 62 15.09 33.81 45.37
CA ARG A 62 14.89 33.51 46.79
C ARG A 62 14.65 34.69 47.77
N LYS A 63 14.59 35.95 47.34
CA LYS A 63 14.50 37.12 48.19
C LYS A 63 13.07 37.54 48.62
N TYR A 64 11.99 37.00 47.97
CA TYR A 64 10.61 37.34 48.33
C TYR A 64 9.79 36.13 48.82
N ARG A 65 10.33 35.42 49.82
CA ARG A 65 9.68 34.23 50.39
C ARG A 65 8.30 34.48 51.06
N ASN A 66 7.86 35.73 51.17
CA ASN A 66 6.58 36.11 51.80
C ASN A 66 5.68 36.99 50.89
N GLY A 67 5.98 37.08 49.56
CA GLY A 67 5.22 37.94 48.64
C GLY A 67 3.90 37.33 48.18
N ARG A 68 2.90 37.22 49.04
CA ARG A 68 1.51 36.94 48.64
C ARG A 68 0.80 38.16 48.09
N HIS A 69 1.46 39.35 48.02
CA HIS A 69 0.87 40.60 47.64
C HIS A 69 1.46 41.10 46.32
N VAL A 70 0.59 41.60 45.45
CA VAL A 70 0.97 42.27 44.18
C VAL A 70 1.55 43.65 44.52
N ILE A 71 2.68 43.98 43.93
CA ILE A 71 3.28 45.31 43.96
C ILE A 71 3.33 45.77 42.51
N LYS A 72 2.43 46.68 42.14
CA LYS A 72 2.33 47.24 40.79
C LYS A 72 3.65 47.84 40.32
N GLY A 73 4.06 47.52 39.07
CA GLY A 73 5.33 47.97 38.51
C GLY A 73 6.56 47.19 38.98
N VAL A 74 6.40 46.14 39.82
CA VAL A 74 7.50 45.34 40.37
C VAL A 74 7.36 43.86 40.12
N ASN A 75 6.27 43.24 40.58
CA ASN A 75 6.07 41.77 40.51
C ASN A 75 4.72 41.38 39.91
N ASP A 76 4.02 42.32 39.34
CA ASP A 76 2.75 42.09 38.64
C ASP A 76 2.95 41.44 37.25
N LEU A 77 1.88 40.89 36.68
CA LEU A 77 1.91 40.22 35.38
C LEU A 77 2.30 41.19 34.24
N ALA A 78 1.80 42.40 34.25
CA ALA A 78 2.07 43.38 33.20
C ALA A 78 3.57 43.72 33.11
N THR A 79 4.21 43.89 34.29
CA THR A 79 5.64 44.21 34.39
C THR A 79 6.53 42.98 34.07
N CYS A 80 6.21 41.80 34.64
CA CYS A 80 7.06 40.63 34.50
C CYS A 80 6.89 39.89 33.17
N TYR A 81 5.69 39.90 32.59
CA TYR A 81 5.34 39.16 31.37
C TYR A 81 4.48 40.03 30.42
N PRO A 82 5.04 41.11 29.88
CA PRO A 82 4.29 42.09 29.04
C PRO A 82 3.66 41.41 27.82
N ALA A 83 4.35 40.46 27.15
CA ALA A 83 3.82 39.74 26.02
C ALA A 83 2.59 38.88 26.39
N VAL A 84 2.57 38.29 27.59
CA VAL A 84 1.39 37.53 28.09
C VAL A 84 0.28 38.51 28.45
N ALA A 85 0.60 39.61 29.13
CA ALA A 85 -0.35 40.66 29.51
C ALA A 85 -1.03 41.30 28.29
N ALA A 86 -0.33 41.48 27.17
CA ALA A 86 -0.90 41.98 25.91
C ALA A 86 -2.04 41.13 25.36
N THR A 87 -2.13 39.82 25.77
CA THR A 87 -3.23 38.91 25.37
C THR A 87 -4.39 38.92 26.40
N TRP A 88 -4.37 39.80 27.39
CA TRP A 88 -5.47 39.98 28.37
C TRP A 88 -6.73 40.46 27.67
N HIS A 89 -7.89 39.85 27.97
CA HIS A 89 -9.13 40.25 27.32
C HIS A 89 -9.56 41.63 27.82
N PRO A 90 -9.83 42.60 26.91
CA PRO A 90 -10.00 44.01 27.29
C PRO A 90 -11.24 44.29 28.14
N THR A 91 -12.31 43.46 28.04
CA THR A 91 -13.61 43.76 28.67
C THR A 91 -14.17 42.63 29.54
N LYS A 92 -13.73 41.35 29.39
CA LYS A 92 -14.35 40.18 30.06
C LYS A 92 -13.77 39.88 31.43
N ASN A 93 -12.84 40.67 31.92
CA ASN A 93 -12.21 40.49 33.22
C ASN A 93 -12.68 41.51 34.26
N ASP A 94 -13.82 42.13 34.00
CA ASP A 94 -14.34 43.23 34.83
C ASP A 94 -13.27 44.33 35.01
N ASP A 95 -13.12 44.84 36.24
CA ASP A 95 -12.10 45.86 36.57
C ASP A 95 -10.70 45.29 36.78
N LEU A 96 -10.52 43.96 36.69
CA LEU A 96 -9.24 43.31 36.94
C LEU A 96 -8.26 43.57 35.82
N GLN A 97 -7.10 44.12 36.14
CA GLN A 97 -6.03 44.41 35.18
C GLN A 97 -4.83 43.49 35.37
N PRO A 98 -3.98 43.28 34.34
CA PRO A 98 -2.74 42.50 34.46
C PRO A 98 -1.81 43.04 35.57
N SER A 99 -1.86 44.31 35.89
CA SER A 99 -1.11 44.95 37.01
C SER A 99 -1.64 44.58 38.42
N ASP A 100 -2.82 43.96 38.51
CA ASP A 100 -3.44 43.56 39.77
C ASP A 100 -3.20 42.12 40.16
N VAL A 101 -2.44 41.36 39.37
CA VAL A 101 -2.26 39.93 39.55
C VAL A 101 -0.79 39.49 39.47
N LEU A 102 -0.45 38.47 40.26
CA LEU A 102 0.87 37.83 40.19
C LEU A 102 0.95 36.86 39.03
N PRO A 103 2.13 36.70 38.38
CA PRO A 103 2.36 35.68 37.32
C PRO A 103 2.07 34.27 37.77
N GLY A 104 2.28 33.93 39.03
CA GLY A 104 2.01 32.61 39.62
C GLY A 104 0.56 32.35 40.04
N SER A 105 -0.35 33.27 39.77
CA SER A 105 -1.75 33.21 40.21
C SER A 105 -2.49 32.03 39.54
N HIS A 106 -3.26 31.28 40.32
CA HIS A 106 -4.16 30.23 39.84
C HIS A 106 -5.55 30.76 39.42
N ARG A 107 -5.74 32.07 39.45
CA ARG A 107 -6.98 32.74 39.00
C ARG A 107 -7.18 32.49 37.51
N SER A 108 -8.36 32.00 37.10
CA SER A 108 -8.77 31.93 35.71
C SER A 108 -9.31 33.25 35.24
N VAL A 109 -8.81 33.71 34.11
CA VAL A 109 -9.21 34.99 33.46
C VAL A 109 -9.42 34.78 31.98
N TRP A 110 -10.05 35.74 31.34
CA TRP A 110 -10.26 35.74 29.91
C TRP A 110 -9.03 36.27 29.15
N TRP A 111 -8.70 35.58 28.08
CA TRP A 111 -7.61 35.93 27.17
C TRP A 111 -8.14 36.08 25.76
N ILE A 112 -7.46 36.85 24.92
CA ILE A 112 -7.71 36.98 23.49
C ILE A 112 -6.39 36.87 22.75
N CYS A 113 -6.34 36.09 21.63
CA CYS A 113 -5.14 36.00 20.79
C CYS A 113 -5.23 36.97 19.61
N GLU A 114 -4.17 37.11 18.86
CA GLU A 114 -4.07 37.94 17.64
C GLU A 114 -5.11 37.61 16.58
N HIS A 115 -5.61 36.35 16.54
CA HIS A 115 -6.66 35.91 15.64
C HIS A 115 -8.08 36.14 16.18
N GLY A 116 -8.22 36.82 17.32
CA GLY A 116 -9.52 37.13 17.94
C GLY A 116 -10.16 35.96 18.69
N HIS A 117 -9.47 34.79 18.87
CA HIS A 117 -10.02 33.71 19.67
C HIS A 117 -9.99 34.08 21.16
N GLU A 118 -11.10 33.86 21.83
CA GLU A 118 -11.28 34.15 23.24
C GLU A 118 -11.37 32.85 24.04
N TRP A 119 -10.68 32.80 25.18
CA TRP A 119 -10.73 31.64 26.08
C TRP A 119 -10.41 31.99 27.52
N GLN A 120 -10.77 31.11 28.43
CA GLN A 120 -10.38 31.21 29.84
C GLN A 120 -9.18 30.29 30.13
N ALA A 121 -8.22 30.81 30.86
CA ALA A 121 -7.10 30.02 31.36
C ALA A 121 -6.55 30.63 32.64
N GLN A 122 -5.90 29.83 33.48
CA GLN A 122 -5.18 30.32 34.65
C GLN A 122 -3.97 31.13 34.23
N ILE A 123 -3.70 32.21 34.95
CA ILE A 123 -2.57 33.09 34.71
C ILE A 123 -1.25 32.31 34.72
N LYS A 124 -1.03 31.47 35.74
CA LYS A 124 0.13 30.60 35.83
C LYS A 124 0.35 29.72 34.57
N SER A 125 -0.73 29.17 34.01
CA SER A 125 -0.64 28.32 32.80
C SER A 125 -0.22 29.11 31.59
N ARG A 126 -0.68 30.39 31.47
CA ARG A 126 -0.27 31.28 30.39
C ARG A 126 1.21 31.67 30.50
N VAL A 127 1.66 31.98 31.70
CA VAL A 127 3.07 32.30 32.00
C VAL A 127 3.96 31.05 31.72
N SER A 128 3.46 29.85 31.99
CA SER A 128 4.17 28.59 31.67
C SER A 128 4.12 28.23 30.16
N GLY A 129 3.71 29.13 29.26
CA GLY A 129 3.74 28.90 27.83
C GLY A 129 2.49 28.30 27.20
N SER A 130 1.38 28.16 27.96
CA SER A 130 0.12 27.67 27.36
C SER A 130 -0.47 28.76 26.45
N GLY A 131 -0.50 28.57 25.15
CA GLY A 131 -1.10 29.45 24.16
C GLY A 131 -2.61 29.34 24.02
N CYS A 132 -3.16 29.97 22.98
CA CYS A 132 -4.56 29.85 22.60
C CYS A 132 -4.89 28.39 22.26
N PRO A 133 -5.90 27.76 22.88
CA PRO A 133 -6.25 26.36 22.63
C PRO A 133 -6.82 26.13 21.24
N VAL A 134 -7.45 27.11 20.60
CA VAL A 134 -7.96 27.03 19.23
C VAL A 134 -6.78 27.04 18.24
N CYS A 135 -5.86 28.00 18.34
CA CYS A 135 -4.66 28.07 17.50
C CYS A 135 -3.77 26.82 17.66
N ALA A 136 -3.72 26.26 18.86
CA ALA A 136 -2.97 25.03 19.17
C ALA A 136 -3.72 23.75 18.80
N ASN A 137 -4.88 23.81 18.14
CA ASN A 137 -5.74 22.67 17.82
C ASN A 137 -6.04 21.75 19.03
N ARG A 138 -6.24 22.33 20.21
CA ARG A 138 -6.65 21.63 21.44
C ARG A 138 -8.13 21.79 21.76
N MET A 139 -8.76 22.81 21.17
CA MET A 139 -10.19 23.08 21.29
C MET A 139 -10.76 23.35 19.92
N VAL A 140 -11.89 22.69 19.60
CA VAL A 140 -12.59 22.94 18.35
C VAL A 140 -13.35 24.26 18.44
N LEU A 141 -13.30 25.02 17.36
CA LEU A 141 -14.12 26.19 17.14
C LEU A 141 -14.77 26.06 15.76
N ALA A 142 -16.09 25.88 15.76
CA ALA A 142 -16.87 25.69 14.54
C ALA A 142 -16.68 26.85 13.57
N GLY A 143 -16.44 26.57 12.29
CA GLY A 143 -16.15 27.57 11.26
C GLY A 143 -14.69 28.02 11.22
N VAL A 144 -13.82 27.53 12.11
CA VAL A 144 -12.40 27.92 12.17
C VAL A 144 -11.47 26.71 11.98
N ASN A 145 -11.49 25.74 12.89
CA ASN A 145 -10.56 24.61 12.89
C ASN A 145 -11.26 23.24 12.98
N ASP A 146 -12.57 23.23 12.79
CA ASP A 146 -13.36 22.02 12.73
C ASP A 146 -13.13 21.24 11.41
N LEU A 147 -13.50 19.96 11.39
CA LEU A 147 -13.31 19.09 10.24
C LEU A 147 -14.08 19.57 9.01
N ALA A 148 -15.29 20.08 9.17
CA ALA A 148 -16.11 20.55 8.04
C ALA A 148 -15.46 21.75 7.34
N THR A 149 -14.80 22.62 8.10
CA THR A 149 -14.10 23.79 7.58
C THR A 149 -12.75 23.43 6.95
N ILE A 150 -11.98 22.58 7.63
CA ILE A 150 -10.61 22.23 7.19
C ILE A 150 -10.62 21.20 6.05
N SER A 151 -11.55 20.24 6.05
CA SER A 151 -11.61 19.14 5.09
C SER A 151 -13.06 18.90 4.65
N PRO A 152 -13.68 19.78 3.87
CA PRO A 152 -15.10 19.70 3.49
C PRO A 152 -15.43 18.44 2.68
N GLU A 153 -14.52 17.99 1.80
CA GLU A 153 -14.71 16.76 1.03
C GLU A 153 -14.75 15.52 1.93
N LEU A 154 -13.93 15.51 2.98
CA LEU A 154 -13.95 14.44 3.96
C LEU A 154 -15.22 14.51 4.81
N ALA A 155 -15.67 15.70 5.18
CA ALA A 155 -16.89 15.88 5.95
C ALA A 155 -18.14 15.37 5.23
N ARG A 156 -18.18 15.39 3.88
CA ARG A 156 -19.29 14.78 3.08
C ARG A 156 -19.40 13.27 3.28
N GLN A 157 -18.33 12.60 3.67
CA GLN A 157 -18.33 11.17 3.95
C GLN A 157 -18.67 10.83 5.40
N TRP A 158 -19.06 11.83 6.20
CA TRP A 158 -19.57 11.62 7.55
C TRP A 158 -20.90 10.88 7.52
N HIS A 159 -21.01 9.80 8.32
CA HIS A 159 -22.25 9.02 8.29
C HIS A 159 -23.41 9.85 8.87
N PRO A 160 -24.53 9.97 8.15
CA PRO A 160 -25.60 10.92 8.48
C PRO A 160 -26.31 10.62 9.82
N THR A 161 -26.36 9.36 10.26
CA THR A 161 -27.17 8.95 11.42
C THR A 161 -26.40 8.20 12.51
N LYS A 162 -25.30 7.50 12.18
CA LYS A 162 -24.63 6.59 13.13
C LYS A 162 -23.69 7.28 14.12
N ASN A 163 -23.52 8.59 13.98
CA ASN A 163 -22.66 9.37 14.89
C ASN A 163 -23.47 10.11 15.99
N GLY A 164 -24.77 9.83 16.10
CA GLY A 164 -25.64 10.55 17.04
C GLY A 164 -25.68 12.04 16.69
N ASP A 165 -25.61 12.87 17.71
CA ASP A 165 -25.62 14.32 17.57
C ASP A 165 -24.25 14.91 17.15
N LEU A 166 -23.20 14.06 17.07
CA LEU A 166 -21.87 14.50 16.69
C LEU A 166 -21.78 14.80 15.19
N THR A 167 -21.36 16.01 14.88
CA THR A 167 -21.19 16.50 13.51
C THR A 167 -19.71 16.74 13.16
N PRO A 168 -19.36 16.92 11.89
CA PRO A 168 -18.00 17.31 11.49
C PRO A 168 -17.55 18.68 12.05
N ARG A 169 -18.50 19.51 12.49
CA ARG A 169 -18.19 20.83 13.13
C ARG A 169 -17.76 20.71 14.59
N ASP A 170 -18.00 19.55 15.21
CA ASP A 170 -17.70 19.31 16.62
C ASP A 170 -16.36 18.61 16.84
N VAL A 171 -15.62 18.35 15.77
CA VAL A 171 -14.35 17.62 15.83
C VAL A 171 -13.23 18.32 15.06
N LEU A 172 -12.02 18.25 15.61
CA LEU A 172 -10.80 18.67 14.93
C LEU A 172 -10.41 17.66 13.85
N ALA A 173 -9.80 18.10 12.75
CA ALA A 173 -9.25 17.23 11.69
C ALA A 173 -8.19 16.23 12.22
N GLY A 174 -7.48 16.59 13.29
CA GLY A 174 -6.51 15.73 13.96
C GLY A 174 -7.08 14.84 15.07
N SER A 175 -8.39 14.79 15.26
CA SER A 175 -9.03 14.03 16.33
C SER A 175 -8.83 12.52 16.18
N ARG A 176 -8.45 11.83 17.26
CA ARG A 176 -8.40 10.37 17.35
C ARG A 176 -9.75 9.71 17.66
N ARG A 177 -10.83 10.50 17.70
CA ARG A 177 -12.18 9.97 17.92
C ARG A 177 -12.59 9.09 16.76
N LYS A 178 -13.06 7.86 17.04
CA LYS A 178 -13.63 6.95 16.05
C LYS A 178 -15.06 7.34 15.76
N VAL A 179 -15.38 7.49 14.50
CA VAL A 179 -16.70 7.83 14.00
C VAL A 179 -17.07 6.96 12.81
N TRP A 180 -18.36 6.94 12.47
CA TRP A 180 -18.86 6.24 11.30
C TRP A 180 -18.70 7.10 10.05
N TRP A 181 -18.27 6.46 8.99
CA TRP A 181 -18.10 7.04 7.66
C TRP A 181 -18.94 6.27 6.65
N ILE A 182 -19.30 6.92 5.56
CA ILE A 182 -19.94 6.32 4.39
C ILE A 182 -19.24 6.83 3.13
N CYS A 183 -18.88 5.93 2.19
CA CYS A 183 -18.31 6.33 0.91
C CYS A 183 -19.40 6.48 -0.17
N GLU A 184 -19.02 6.96 -1.34
CA GLU A 184 -19.90 7.13 -2.52
C GLU A 184 -20.57 5.84 -2.98
N HIS A 185 -19.95 4.67 -2.71
CA HIS A 185 -20.49 3.35 -3.01
C HIS A 185 -21.39 2.80 -1.89
N GLY A 186 -21.70 3.58 -0.85
CA GLY A 186 -22.56 3.16 0.25
C GLY A 186 -21.90 2.27 1.32
N HIS A 187 -20.60 1.99 1.22
CA HIS A 187 -19.92 1.23 2.26
C HIS A 187 -19.79 2.04 3.55
N GLU A 188 -20.11 1.38 4.65
CA GLU A 188 -20.07 1.99 5.98
C GLU A 188 -18.96 1.36 6.83
N TRP A 189 -18.20 2.20 7.53
CA TRP A 189 -17.14 1.73 8.42
C TRP A 189 -16.81 2.74 9.52
N GLN A 190 -16.11 2.27 10.54
CA GLN A 190 -15.56 3.13 11.58
C GLN A 190 -14.07 3.37 11.35
N ALA A 191 -13.66 4.62 11.49
CA ALA A 191 -12.25 5.03 11.52
C ALA A 191 -12.11 6.31 12.36
N ASP A 192 -10.93 6.57 12.90
CA ASP A 192 -10.65 7.82 13.55
C ASP A 192 -10.51 8.96 12.54
N VAL A 193 -10.91 10.17 12.96
CA VAL A 193 -10.94 11.35 12.10
C VAL A 193 -9.55 11.65 11.55
N SER A 194 -8.51 11.57 12.41
CA SER A 194 -7.12 11.85 12.02
C SER A 194 -6.65 10.92 10.90
N SER A 195 -6.87 9.60 11.01
CA SER A 195 -6.50 8.63 9.96
C SER A 195 -7.21 8.92 8.64
N ARG A 196 -8.47 9.33 8.69
CA ARG A 196 -9.23 9.72 7.51
C ARG A 196 -8.65 10.99 6.87
N ASN A 197 -8.33 11.99 7.69
CA ASN A 197 -7.73 13.23 7.22
C ASN A 197 -6.32 13.03 6.63
N HIS A 198 -5.62 11.97 7.02
CA HIS A 198 -4.33 11.56 6.42
C HIS A 198 -4.49 10.61 5.22
N GLY A 199 -5.68 10.52 4.62
CA GLY A 199 -5.92 9.82 3.36
C GLY A 199 -6.28 8.33 3.49
N THR A 200 -6.54 7.80 4.69
CA THR A 200 -7.05 6.44 4.82
C THR A 200 -8.47 6.35 4.27
N GLY A 201 -8.67 5.66 3.14
CA GLY A 201 -9.96 5.51 2.46
C GLY A 201 -10.89 4.44 3.04
N CYS A 202 -11.97 4.15 2.31
CA CYS A 202 -12.87 3.04 2.60
C CYS A 202 -12.13 1.70 2.52
N PRO A 203 -12.18 0.84 3.56
CA PRO A 203 -11.47 -0.44 3.55
C PRO A 203 -12.01 -1.44 2.54
N VAL A 204 -13.28 -1.31 2.14
CA VAL A 204 -13.90 -2.16 1.10
C VAL A 204 -13.40 -1.73 -0.29
N CYS A 205 -13.50 -0.46 -0.64
CA CYS A 205 -12.99 0.09 -1.91
C CYS A 205 -11.47 -0.13 -2.05
N ALA A 206 -10.73 -0.06 -0.95
CA ALA A 206 -9.30 -0.34 -0.92
C ALA A 206 -8.95 -1.85 -0.95
N GLY A 207 -9.93 -2.74 -1.04
CA GLY A 207 -9.73 -4.20 -1.04
C GLY A 207 -9.14 -4.77 0.25
N LYS A 208 -9.20 -4.03 1.36
CA LYS A 208 -8.71 -4.48 2.68
C LYS A 208 -9.76 -5.29 3.44
N LYS A 209 -11.03 -5.04 3.18
CA LYS A 209 -12.18 -5.77 3.74
C LYS A 209 -12.95 -6.40 2.60
N VAL A 210 -13.23 -7.70 2.71
CA VAL A 210 -14.04 -8.44 1.74
C VAL A 210 -15.51 -8.34 2.11
N ILE A 211 -16.37 -8.15 1.10
CA ILE A 211 -17.81 -8.32 1.16
C ILE A 211 -18.17 -9.34 0.09
N SER A 212 -18.72 -10.50 0.52
CA SER A 212 -19.13 -11.57 -0.38
C SER A 212 -20.23 -11.09 -1.33
N GLY A 213 -20.09 -11.39 -2.61
CA GLY A 213 -20.98 -10.94 -3.67
C GLY A 213 -20.68 -9.57 -4.25
N GLU A 214 -19.70 -8.83 -3.69
CA GLU A 214 -19.39 -7.46 -4.10
C GLU A 214 -17.94 -7.28 -4.56
N ASN A 215 -16.97 -7.41 -3.64
CA ASN A 215 -15.57 -7.20 -3.94
C ASN A 215 -14.70 -8.45 -3.69
N ASP A 216 -15.35 -9.59 -3.49
CA ASP A 216 -14.67 -10.86 -3.31
C ASP A 216 -14.11 -11.40 -4.64
N PHE A 217 -13.18 -12.36 -4.52
CA PHE A 217 -12.50 -12.95 -5.66
C PHE A 217 -13.48 -13.78 -6.54
N ALA A 218 -14.45 -14.49 -5.94
CA ALA A 218 -15.37 -15.33 -6.69
C ALA A 218 -16.27 -14.50 -7.60
N SER A 219 -16.78 -13.37 -7.08
CA SER A 219 -17.66 -12.47 -7.81
C SER A 219 -16.93 -11.72 -8.93
N GLN A 220 -15.72 -11.25 -8.66
CA GLN A 220 -14.96 -10.46 -9.64
C GLN A 220 -14.21 -11.30 -10.67
N TYR A 221 -13.85 -12.54 -10.34
CA TYR A 221 -13.08 -13.45 -11.21
C TYR A 221 -13.68 -14.86 -11.22
N PRO A 222 -14.93 -15.05 -11.70
CA PRO A 222 -15.62 -16.32 -11.63
C PRO A 222 -14.88 -17.44 -12.38
N GLU A 223 -14.26 -17.15 -13.52
CA GLU A 223 -13.50 -18.14 -14.28
C GLU A 223 -12.25 -18.62 -13.54
N LEU A 224 -11.56 -17.71 -12.84
CA LEU A 224 -10.42 -18.09 -12.01
C LEU A 224 -10.88 -18.81 -10.73
N ALA A 225 -12.04 -18.45 -10.19
CA ALA A 225 -12.60 -19.10 -9.01
C ALA A 225 -12.94 -20.57 -9.25
N ARG A 226 -13.28 -20.98 -10.48
CA ARG A 226 -13.47 -22.40 -10.88
C ARG A 226 -12.18 -23.21 -10.74
N GLN A 227 -11.02 -22.55 -10.83
CA GLN A 227 -9.71 -23.19 -10.67
C GLN A 227 -9.25 -23.24 -9.20
N TRP A 228 -10.08 -22.80 -8.26
CA TRP A 228 -9.81 -22.93 -6.83
C TRP A 228 -9.82 -24.40 -6.42
N HIS A 229 -8.76 -24.86 -5.76
CA HIS A 229 -8.67 -26.27 -5.41
C HIS A 229 -9.77 -26.63 -4.40
N PRO A 230 -10.58 -27.67 -4.67
CA PRO A 230 -11.79 -27.96 -3.90
C PRO A 230 -11.54 -28.33 -2.43
N THR A 231 -10.38 -28.94 -2.12
CA THR A 231 -10.11 -29.50 -0.78
C THR A 231 -8.84 -28.96 -0.11
N LYS A 232 -7.80 -28.58 -0.88
CA LYS A 232 -6.47 -28.25 -0.31
C LYS A 232 -6.37 -26.87 0.34
N ASN A 233 -7.43 -26.05 0.26
CA ASN A 233 -7.48 -24.73 0.88
C ASN A 233 -8.18 -24.72 2.24
N GLY A 234 -8.48 -25.90 2.81
CA GLY A 234 -9.20 -26.01 4.08
C GLY A 234 -10.58 -25.35 3.99
N SER A 235 -10.93 -24.54 4.97
CA SER A 235 -12.20 -23.80 5.01
C SER A 235 -12.19 -22.51 4.21
N LEU A 236 -11.03 -22.11 3.64
CA LEU A 236 -10.93 -20.85 2.90
C LEU A 236 -11.58 -20.99 1.52
N ARG A 237 -12.58 -20.13 1.25
CA ARG A 237 -13.32 -20.07 0.00
C ARG A 237 -12.98 -18.81 -0.81
N PRO A 238 -13.23 -18.84 -2.15
CA PRO A 238 -12.96 -17.70 -3.02
C PRO A 238 -13.78 -16.44 -2.67
N ASP A 239 -14.98 -16.61 -2.12
CA ASP A 239 -15.87 -15.53 -1.69
C ASP A 239 -15.43 -14.84 -0.37
N GLN A 240 -14.38 -15.36 0.27
CA GLN A 240 -13.83 -14.85 1.54
C GLN A 240 -12.52 -14.07 1.37
N VAL A 241 -12.10 -13.86 0.14
CA VAL A 241 -10.84 -13.16 -0.17
C VAL A 241 -11.05 -12.14 -1.27
N THR A 242 -10.25 -11.06 -1.23
CA THR A 242 -10.24 -10.08 -2.31
C THR A 242 -9.28 -10.48 -3.42
N PRO A 243 -9.46 -10.01 -4.68
CA PRO A 243 -8.56 -10.27 -5.80
C PRO A 243 -7.12 -9.81 -5.57
N SER A 244 -6.94 -8.80 -4.73
CA SER A 244 -5.63 -8.24 -4.37
C SER A 244 -4.95 -8.97 -3.21
N SER A 245 -5.55 -10.04 -2.69
CA SER A 245 -5.04 -10.79 -1.54
C SER A 245 -3.66 -11.42 -1.83
N ASN A 246 -2.74 -11.23 -0.90
CA ASN A 246 -1.41 -11.87 -0.94
C ASN A 246 -1.39 -13.30 -0.38
N LYS A 247 -2.56 -13.85 -0.05
CA LYS A 247 -2.66 -15.24 0.38
C LYS A 247 -2.24 -16.19 -0.74
N LYS A 248 -1.40 -17.18 -0.40
CA LYS A 248 -1.00 -18.27 -1.27
C LYS A 248 -1.97 -19.42 -1.08
N VAL A 249 -2.62 -19.85 -2.15
CA VAL A 249 -3.64 -20.89 -2.15
C VAL A 249 -3.36 -21.95 -3.20
N TRP A 250 -4.02 -23.09 -3.08
CA TRP A 250 -3.97 -24.17 -4.05
C TRP A 250 -4.96 -23.94 -5.18
N TRP A 251 -4.49 -24.22 -6.38
CA TRP A 251 -5.23 -24.11 -7.64
C TRP A 251 -5.22 -25.46 -8.37
N ILE A 252 -6.23 -25.69 -9.17
CA ILE A 252 -6.28 -26.79 -10.12
C ILE A 252 -6.61 -26.22 -11.50
N CYS A 253 -5.79 -26.47 -12.51
CA CYS A 253 -6.08 -25.99 -13.87
C CYS A 253 -6.96 -26.99 -14.63
N ASP A 254 -7.45 -26.59 -15.81
CA ASP A 254 -8.34 -27.39 -16.66
C ASP A 254 -7.73 -28.73 -17.11
N LYS A 255 -6.39 -28.86 -17.04
CA LYS A 255 -5.65 -30.10 -17.29
C LYS A 255 -5.40 -30.93 -16.03
N GLY A 256 -5.98 -30.57 -14.90
CA GLY A 256 -5.85 -31.27 -13.63
C GLY A 256 -4.54 -31.02 -12.87
N HIS A 257 -3.67 -30.10 -13.32
CA HIS A 257 -2.44 -29.81 -12.57
C HIS A 257 -2.73 -29.01 -11.32
N GLU A 258 -2.24 -29.48 -10.21
CA GLU A 258 -2.37 -28.86 -8.90
C GLU A 258 -1.10 -28.03 -8.59
N TYR A 259 -1.30 -26.80 -8.15
CA TYR A 259 -0.18 -25.91 -7.82
C TYR A 259 -0.58 -24.83 -6.83
N GLN A 260 0.41 -24.23 -6.20
CA GLN A 260 0.20 -23.08 -5.32
C GLN A 260 0.60 -21.77 -6.02
N ALA A 261 -0.25 -20.77 -5.90
CA ALA A 261 0.04 -19.41 -6.33
C ALA A 261 -0.67 -18.39 -5.43
N VAL A 262 -0.11 -17.18 -5.37
CA VAL A 262 -0.71 -16.03 -4.68
C VAL A 262 -1.90 -15.53 -5.50
N ILE A 263 -3.02 -15.23 -4.83
CA ILE A 263 -4.26 -14.76 -5.48
C ILE A 263 -3.98 -13.53 -6.35
N ALA A 264 -3.34 -12.50 -5.80
CA ALA A 264 -2.99 -11.28 -6.54
C ALA A 264 -2.10 -11.52 -7.77
N SER A 265 -1.29 -12.57 -7.79
CA SER A 265 -0.49 -12.94 -8.97
C SER A 265 -1.34 -13.51 -10.10
N ARG A 266 -2.43 -14.20 -9.74
CA ARG A 266 -3.38 -14.75 -10.72
C ARG A 266 -4.23 -13.67 -11.37
N THR A 267 -4.61 -12.64 -10.62
CA THR A 267 -5.45 -11.54 -11.11
C THR A 267 -4.68 -10.48 -11.88
N ARG A 268 -3.53 -10.02 -11.36
CA ARG A 268 -2.77 -8.90 -11.94
C ARG A 268 -1.87 -9.27 -13.10
N ARG A 269 -1.30 -10.49 -13.12
CA ARG A 269 -0.27 -10.91 -14.07
C ARG A 269 -0.77 -12.00 -15.04
N HIS A 270 -2.06 -12.33 -14.99
CA HIS A 270 -2.62 -13.47 -15.71
C HIS A 270 -1.78 -14.75 -15.54
N GLY A 271 -1.16 -14.90 -14.37
CA GLY A 271 -0.31 -16.03 -14.03
C GLY A 271 -1.11 -17.33 -14.11
N GLY A 272 -0.83 -18.14 -15.11
CA GLY A 272 -1.49 -19.44 -15.30
C GLY A 272 -0.83 -20.56 -14.50
N CYS A 273 -1.20 -21.81 -14.85
CA CYS A 273 -0.57 -23.00 -14.32
C CYS A 273 0.92 -23.02 -14.72
N PRO A 274 1.85 -23.12 -13.77
CA PRO A 274 3.29 -23.09 -14.05
C PRO A 274 3.77 -24.27 -14.89
N TYR A 275 3.06 -25.37 -14.87
CA TYR A 275 3.34 -26.55 -15.68
C TYR A 275 2.87 -26.36 -17.13
N CYS A 276 1.65 -25.84 -17.33
CA CYS A 276 1.14 -25.52 -18.67
C CYS A 276 1.96 -24.44 -19.37
N GLN A 277 2.49 -23.48 -18.60
CA GLN A 277 3.32 -22.39 -19.11
C GLN A 277 4.81 -22.76 -19.22
N ASN A 278 5.19 -24.00 -18.94
CA ASN A 278 6.58 -24.47 -18.97
C ASN A 278 7.53 -23.65 -18.06
N VAL A 279 7.01 -23.13 -16.95
CA VAL A 279 7.81 -22.45 -15.91
C VAL A 279 8.38 -23.46 -14.92
N LYS A 280 7.62 -24.50 -14.61
CA LYS A 280 8.02 -25.61 -13.74
C LYS A 280 7.91 -26.93 -14.49
N VAL A 281 8.85 -27.84 -14.22
CA VAL A 281 8.78 -29.21 -14.73
C VAL A 281 7.75 -30.02 -13.96
N LEU A 282 7.02 -30.85 -14.68
CA LEU A 282 6.15 -31.91 -14.16
C LEU A 282 6.47 -33.16 -14.93
N SER A 283 7.05 -34.16 -14.25
CA SER A 283 7.37 -35.45 -14.83
C SER A 283 6.13 -36.13 -15.43
N GLY A 284 6.25 -36.67 -16.62
CA GLY A 284 5.14 -37.23 -17.39
C GLY A 284 4.27 -36.25 -18.15
N PHE A 285 4.57 -34.92 -18.07
CA PHE A 285 3.77 -33.92 -18.76
C PHE A 285 4.58 -32.99 -19.68
N ASN A 286 5.50 -32.22 -19.14
CA ASN A 286 6.23 -31.21 -19.90
C ASN A 286 7.76 -31.31 -19.77
N ASP A 287 8.21 -32.41 -19.21
CA ASP A 287 9.62 -32.77 -19.07
C ASP A 287 10.26 -33.20 -20.39
N LEU A 288 11.58 -33.27 -20.41
CA LEU A 288 12.36 -33.64 -21.58
C LEU A 288 12.09 -35.08 -22.01
N ALA A 289 11.97 -36.04 -21.06
CA ALA A 289 11.73 -37.45 -21.37
C ALA A 289 10.41 -37.64 -22.10
N THR A 290 9.36 -36.97 -21.64
CA THR A 290 8.02 -37.03 -22.23
C THR A 290 7.93 -36.31 -23.58
N LYS A 291 8.51 -35.11 -23.68
CA LYS A 291 8.35 -34.28 -24.91
C LYS A 291 9.34 -34.64 -26.02
N TYR A 292 10.51 -35.13 -25.67
CA TYR A 292 11.60 -35.42 -26.60
C TYR A 292 12.27 -36.76 -26.25
N PRO A 293 11.56 -37.88 -26.30
CA PRO A 293 12.08 -39.21 -25.86
C PRO A 293 13.35 -39.64 -26.62
N LYS A 294 13.47 -39.28 -27.91
CA LYS A 294 14.66 -39.57 -28.70
C LYS A 294 15.90 -38.80 -28.23
N ILE A 295 15.72 -37.55 -27.82
CA ILE A 295 16.81 -36.74 -27.27
C ILE A 295 17.13 -37.19 -25.84
N ALA A 296 16.12 -37.50 -25.05
CA ALA A 296 16.30 -38.00 -23.69
C ALA A 296 17.07 -39.36 -23.66
N ALA A 297 16.92 -40.20 -24.68
CA ALA A 297 17.69 -41.44 -24.80
C ALA A 297 19.22 -41.21 -24.97
N GLU A 298 19.62 -39.97 -25.37
CA GLU A 298 21.04 -39.61 -25.42
C GLU A 298 21.54 -38.97 -24.12
N TRP A 299 20.74 -38.99 -23.06
CA TRP A 299 21.17 -38.51 -21.74
C TRP A 299 22.30 -39.40 -21.19
N HIS A 300 23.39 -38.78 -20.76
CA HIS A 300 24.54 -39.56 -20.28
C HIS A 300 24.18 -40.30 -18.99
N PRO A 301 24.38 -41.63 -18.95
CA PRO A 301 23.87 -42.49 -17.86
C PRO A 301 24.41 -42.16 -16.47
N THR A 302 25.65 -41.61 -16.38
CA THR A 302 26.33 -41.44 -15.09
C THR A 302 26.84 -40.01 -14.82
N LYS A 303 27.14 -39.20 -15.87
CA LYS A 303 27.82 -37.91 -15.70
C LYS A 303 26.91 -36.75 -15.24
N ASN A 304 25.61 -36.95 -15.15
CA ASN A 304 24.63 -35.96 -14.71
C ASN A 304 24.25 -36.11 -13.23
N GLY A 305 24.92 -36.97 -12.46
CA GLY A 305 24.57 -37.29 -11.08
C GLY A 305 23.14 -37.80 -10.99
N ASP A 306 22.37 -37.31 -10.01
CA ASP A 306 20.97 -37.72 -9.78
C ASP A 306 19.97 -37.02 -10.70
N LEU A 307 20.45 -36.10 -11.60
CA LEU A 307 19.58 -35.37 -12.50
C LEU A 307 19.15 -36.28 -13.68
N THR A 308 17.83 -36.42 -13.86
CA THR A 308 17.22 -37.24 -14.89
C THR A 308 16.45 -36.40 -15.93
N PRO A 309 16.21 -36.91 -17.17
CA PRO A 309 15.50 -36.15 -18.19
C PRO A 309 14.07 -35.75 -17.84
N ASP A 310 13.40 -36.49 -16.98
CA ASP A 310 12.04 -36.18 -16.48
C ASP A 310 12.01 -35.05 -15.44
N GLN A 311 13.17 -34.58 -14.96
CA GLN A 311 13.33 -33.49 -14.03
C GLN A 311 13.71 -32.18 -14.72
N VAL A 312 13.80 -32.11 -16.04
CA VAL A 312 14.19 -30.92 -16.77
C VAL A 312 13.19 -30.57 -17.87
N LEU A 313 12.97 -29.26 -18.06
CA LEU A 313 12.18 -28.77 -19.19
C LEU A 313 13.01 -28.81 -20.48
N PRO A 314 12.39 -29.06 -21.65
CA PRO A 314 13.05 -28.98 -22.95
C PRO A 314 13.73 -27.63 -23.21
N GLY A 315 13.13 -26.51 -22.75
CA GLY A 315 13.67 -25.16 -22.86
C GLY A 315 14.72 -24.79 -21.82
N SER A 316 15.19 -25.74 -21.02
CA SER A 316 16.15 -25.48 -19.93
C SER A 316 17.49 -25.01 -20.48
N ARG A 317 18.03 -23.94 -19.89
CA ARG A 317 19.40 -23.47 -20.14
C ARG A 317 20.45 -24.24 -19.33
N ARG A 318 20.06 -25.29 -18.62
CA ARG A 318 20.98 -26.14 -17.86
C ARG A 318 21.90 -26.87 -18.81
N ARG A 319 23.20 -26.89 -18.50
CA ARG A 319 24.22 -27.64 -19.22
C ARG A 319 24.28 -29.04 -18.61
N VAL A 320 24.23 -30.07 -19.47
CA VAL A 320 24.23 -31.48 -19.08
C VAL A 320 25.08 -32.32 -20.02
N TRP A 321 25.47 -33.53 -19.58
CA TRP A 321 26.18 -34.47 -20.38
C TRP A 321 25.23 -35.34 -21.22
N TRP A 322 25.63 -35.54 -22.45
CA TRP A 322 24.96 -36.36 -23.44
C TRP A 322 25.85 -37.49 -23.92
N GLN A 323 25.27 -38.61 -24.38
CA GLN A 323 25.98 -39.70 -25.00
C GLN A 323 25.22 -40.17 -26.25
N CYS A 324 25.82 -40.12 -27.43
CA CYS A 324 25.19 -40.66 -28.65
C CYS A 324 25.31 -42.18 -28.75
N LYS A 325 24.58 -42.76 -29.69
CA LYS A 325 24.59 -44.21 -29.96
C LYS A 325 25.98 -44.78 -30.29
N ASN A 326 26.93 -43.94 -30.74
CA ASN A 326 28.30 -44.32 -31.05
C ASN A 326 29.23 -44.19 -29.82
N GLY A 327 28.68 -43.90 -28.61
CA GLY A 327 29.46 -43.78 -27.37
C GLY A 327 30.09 -42.41 -27.13
N HIS A 328 30.05 -41.46 -28.08
CA HIS A 328 30.66 -40.15 -27.87
C HIS A 328 29.93 -39.38 -26.78
N SER A 329 30.70 -38.86 -25.82
CA SER A 329 30.19 -38.05 -24.70
C SER A 329 30.50 -36.57 -24.93
N TRP A 330 29.52 -35.71 -24.70
CA TRP A 330 29.74 -34.24 -24.77
C TRP A 330 28.80 -33.50 -23.81
N GLU A 331 29.16 -32.31 -23.53
CA GLU A 331 28.38 -31.40 -22.70
C GLU A 331 27.67 -30.36 -23.56
N ALA A 332 26.34 -30.22 -23.42
CA ALA A 332 25.56 -29.22 -24.12
C ALA A 332 24.37 -28.74 -23.29
N VAL A 333 23.89 -27.54 -23.58
CA VAL A 333 22.66 -26.99 -22.96
C VAL A 333 21.46 -27.75 -23.49
N VAL A 334 20.49 -28.08 -22.63
CA VAL A 334 19.27 -28.80 -23.03
C VAL A 334 18.54 -28.10 -24.16
N TYR A 335 18.34 -26.78 -24.04
CA TYR A 335 17.69 -25.95 -25.06
C TYR A 335 18.34 -26.06 -26.45
N SER A 336 19.68 -26.18 -26.57
CA SER A 336 20.34 -26.30 -27.85
C SER A 336 20.04 -27.60 -28.59
N ARG A 337 19.62 -28.61 -27.85
CA ARG A 337 19.21 -29.94 -28.40
C ARG A 337 17.75 -29.95 -28.82
N THR A 338 16.88 -29.24 -28.15
CA THR A 338 15.42 -29.21 -28.34
C THR A 338 14.90 -28.03 -29.11
N GLY A 339 15.67 -26.95 -29.23
CA GLY A 339 15.33 -25.74 -29.97
C GLY A 339 15.59 -25.85 -31.47
N ALA A 340 15.40 -24.76 -32.20
CA ALA A 340 15.54 -24.68 -33.65
C ALA A 340 16.90 -25.17 -34.19
N GLN A 341 17.95 -25.07 -33.36
CA GLN A 341 19.30 -25.51 -33.74
C GLN A 341 19.46 -27.03 -33.78
N ASN A 342 18.62 -27.75 -33.04
CA ASN A 342 18.63 -29.22 -32.91
C ASN A 342 20.05 -29.83 -32.98
N SER A 343 20.99 -29.30 -32.21
CA SER A 343 22.40 -29.65 -32.28
C SER A 343 22.64 -31.08 -31.82
N GLY A 344 23.17 -31.91 -32.71
CA GLY A 344 23.51 -33.30 -32.41
C GLY A 344 24.90 -33.47 -31.77
N CYS A 345 25.40 -34.71 -31.79
CA CYS A 345 26.75 -35.05 -31.36
C CYS A 345 27.78 -34.31 -32.20
N PRO A 346 28.65 -33.47 -31.60
CA PRO A 346 29.64 -32.66 -32.33
C PRO A 346 30.69 -33.49 -33.08
N VAL A 347 30.94 -34.72 -32.64
CA VAL A 347 31.85 -35.67 -33.32
C VAL A 347 31.16 -36.27 -34.54
N CYS A 348 29.96 -36.81 -34.38
CA CYS A 348 29.22 -37.41 -35.49
C CYS A 348 28.79 -36.42 -36.55
N THR A 349 28.55 -35.15 -36.20
CA THR A 349 28.18 -34.08 -37.16
C THR A 349 29.39 -33.43 -37.85
N GLY A 350 30.62 -33.85 -37.54
CA GLY A 350 31.85 -33.24 -38.07
C GLY A 350 32.15 -31.86 -37.54
N TYR A 351 31.43 -31.38 -36.52
CA TYR A 351 31.66 -30.04 -35.92
C TYR A 351 32.96 -29.97 -35.09
N ALA A 352 33.41 -31.13 -34.55
CA ALA A 352 34.62 -31.25 -33.74
C ALA A 352 35.86 -31.40 -34.61
N VAL A 353 36.22 -30.39 -35.41
CA VAL A 353 37.39 -30.34 -36.27
C VAL A 353 38.40 -29.27 -35.85
N GLY A 354 39.64 -29.38 -36.25
CA GLY A 354 40.71 -28.43 -35.99
C GLY A 354 40.86 -28.09 -34.48
N LYS A 355 40.93 -26.80 -34.13
CA LYS A 355 41.08 -26.34 -32.72
C LYS A 355 39.95 -26.82 -31.78
N ARG A 356 38.77 -27.18 -32.32
CA ARG A 356 37.65 -27.70 -31.52
C ARG A 356 37.80 -29.17 -31.18
N ARG A 357 38.65 -29.93 -31.91
CA ARG A 357 38.92 -31.35 -31.68
C ARG A 357 39.46 -31.59 -30.26
N ALA A 358 40.31 -30.71 -29.77
CA ALA A 358 40.91 -30.81 -28.42
C ALA A 358 39.81 -30.86 -27.29
N ARG A 359 38.70 -30.15 -27.46
CA ARG A 359 37.57 -30.16 -26.48
C ARG A 359 36.92 -31.55 -26.37
N TYR A 360 37.02 -32.40 -27.38
CA TYR A 360 36.41 -33.70 -27.48
C TYR A 360 37.41 -34.82 -27.57
N ALA A 361 38.68 -34.55 -27.15
CA ALA A 361 39.82 -35.50 -27.29
C ALA A 361 39.50 -36.92 -26.79
N GLN A 362 38.85 -37.03 -25.62
CA GLN A 362 38.47 -38.33 -25.05
C GLN A 362 37.63 -39.17 -26.01
N ASN A 363 36.74 -38.58 -26.77
CA ASN A 363 35.89 -39.33 -27.72
C ASN A 363 36.68 -39.88 -28.91
N PHE A 364 37.76 -39.18 -29.31
CA PHE A 364 38.66 -39.64 -30.39
C PHE A 364 39.63 -40.70 -29.89
N GLU A 365 40.17 -40.58 -28.69
CA GLU A 365 41.04 -41.57 -28.04
C GLU A 365 40.33 -42.90 -27.79
N GLU A 366 39.02 -42.83 -27.40
CA GLU A 366 38.16 -44.05 -27.23
C GLU A 366 37.84 -44.71 -28.57
N MET A 367 37.75 -43.96 -29.67
CA MET A 367 37.55 -44.52 -31.01
C MET A 367 38.79 -45.25 -31.53
N GLU A 368 40.00 -44.62 -31.37
CA GLU A 368 41.28 -45.21 -31.76
C GLU A 368 41.64 -46.46 -30.99
N LYS A 369 41.07 -46.67 -29.80
CA LYS A 369 41.23 -47.90 -29.01
C LYS A 369 40.29 -49.03 -29.41
N ARG A 370 39.26 -48.78 -30.23
CA ARG A 370 38.27 -49.75 -30.68
C ARG A 370 38.53 -50.26 -32.10
N GLU A 371 39.46 -49.64 -32.85
CA GLU A 371 40.04 -50.12 -34.10
C GLU A 371 41.28 -50.98 -33.76
#